data_c0c5f18bbd6c0768fe60fc2d99689984
#
_entry.id   c0c5f18bbd6c0768fe60fc2d99689984
#
_cell.length_a   1.000
_cell.length_b   1.000
_cell.length_c   1.000
_cell.angle_alpha   90.00
_cell.angle_beta   90.00
_cell.angle_gamma   90.00
#
_symmetry.space_group_name_H-M   'P 1'
#
loop_
_entity.id
_entity.type
_entity.pdbx_description
1 polymer ?
#
loop_
_entity_poly.entity_id
_entity_poly.type
_entity_poly.pdbx_seq_one_letter_code
_entity_poly.pdbx_strand_id
1 'polypeptide(L)'
;MRVILADDSVLLREGLARMLVESGFEVVAQVGDAEALLAAVDADPPDVCIVDIRMPPTNTTEGLQAALHLRVHHPKVAVLVLSQYVETRFAMELLAQGADGVGYLLKDRVGDVSELLAALRSVVAGRSVIDPTVVSRLVRRRRQDDPMETLT
;
A
#
# COMPACT_ATOMS: atom_id res chain seq x y z
N MET A 1 1.08 16.60 -6.29
CA MET A 1 0.44 15.37 -5.75
C MET A 1 0.70 15.29 -4.26
N ARG A 2 -0.35 15.08 -3.49
CA ARG A 2 -0.33 15.14 -2.02
C ARG A 2 -0.30 13.73 -1.44
N VAL A 3 0.60 13.48 -0.50
CA VAL A 3 0.87 12.15 0.06
C VAL A 3 0.84 12.19 1.58
N ILE A 4 0.24 11.18 2.21
CA ILE A 4 0.41 10.90 3.63
C ILE A 4 1.22 9.62 3.76
N LEU A 5 2.21 9.63 4.63
CA LEU A 5 3.05 8.47 4.94
C LEU A 5 2.66 7.91 6.31
N ALA A 6 2.41 6.60 6.35
CA ALA A 6 2.13 5.88 7.60
C ALA A 6 3.10 4.71 7.75
N ASP A 7 4.04 4.83 8.66
CA ASP A 7 5.05 3.82 8.96
C ASP A 7 5.57 4.07 10.38
N ASP A 8 5.72 3.04 11.18
CA ASP A 8 6.22 3.17 12.54
C ASP A 8 7.74 3.39 12.61
N SER A 9 8.47 3.09 11.52
CA SER A 9 9.89 3.38 11.42
C SER A 9 10.11 4.84 11.05
N VAL A 10 10.55 5.64 12.02
CA VAL A 10 10.84 7.06 11.81
C VAL A 10 11.89 7.25 10.72
N LEU A 11 12.93 6.43 10.74
CA LEU A 11 14.02 6.53 9.77
C LEU A 11 13.55 6.28 8.33
N LEU A 12 12.79 5.21 8.11
CA LEU A 12 12.26 4.90 6.79
C LEU A 12 11.27 5.99 6.33
N ARG A 13 10.38 6.41 7.21
CA ARG A 13 9.37 7.42 6.92
C ARG A 13 10.00 8.75 6.52
N GLU A 14 11.02 9.21 7.27
CA GLU A 14 11.72 10.45 6.95
C GLU A 14 12.49 10.35 5.64
N GLY A 15 13.12 9.21 5.37
CA GLY A 15 13.81 8.95 4.11
C GLY A 15 12.87 8.99 2.93
N LEU A 16 11.72 8.34 3.04
CA LEU A 16 10.68 8.37 1.99
C LEU A 16 10.13 9.78 1.78
N ALA A 17 9.86 10.50 2.87
CA ALA A 17 9.33 11.86 2.79
C ALA A 17 10.30 12.78 2.04
N ARG A 18 11.59 12.71 2.34
CA ARG A 18 12.61 13.53 1.68
C ARG A 18 12.66 13.20 0.18
N MET A 19 12.69 11.93 -0.17
CA MET A 19 12.73 11.49 -1.56
C MET A 19 11.49 11.98 -2.33
N LEU A 20 10.32 11.88 -1.73
CA LEU A 20 9.07 12.30 -2.37
C LEU A 20 9.04 13.81 -2.58
N VAL A 21 9.47 14.59 -1.61
CA VAL A 21 9.55 16.05 -1.74
C VAL A 21 10.52 16.43 -2.86
N GLU A 22 11.69 15.80 -2.93
CA GLU A 22 12.65 16.02 -4.01
C GLU A 22 12.10 15.66 -5.39
N SER A 23 11.14 14.73 -5.43
CA SER A 23 10.48 14.29 -6.67
C SER A 23 9.23 15.09 -7.02
N GLY A 24 8.93 16.15 -6.29
CA GLY A 24 7.81 17.04 -6.58
C GLY A 24 6.50 16.72 -5.86
N PHE A 25 6.52 15.77 -4.94
CA PHE A 25 5.32 15.44 -4.13
C PHE A 25 5.25 16.34 -2.90
N GLU A 26 4.03 16.62 -2.45
CA GLU A 26 3.79 17.32 -1.18
C GLU A 26 3.44 16.29 -0.11
N VAL A 27 4.29 16.13 0.90
CA VAL A 27 4.05 15.26 2.04
C VAL A 27 3.27 16.06 3.08
N VAL A 28 1.95 15.81 3.16
CA VAL A 28 1.06 16.62 4.01
C VAL A 28 1.02 16.14 5.45
N ALA A 29 1.39 14.87 5.70
CA ALA A 29 1.48 14.32 7.04
C ALA A 29 2.36 13.08 7.05
N GLN A 30 2.99 12.85 8.20
CA GLN A 30 3.74 11.63 8.51
C GLN A 30 3.22 11.11 9.85
N VAL A 31 2.79 9.85 9.86
CA VAL A 31 2.18 9.25 11.04
C VAL A 31 2.79 7.88 11.32
N GLY A 32 2.72 7.43 12.57
CA GLY A 32 3.36 6.18 13.01
C GLY A 32 2.40 5.05 13.37
N ASP A 33 1.09 5.27 13.29
CA ASP A 33 0.08 4.26 13.61
C ASP A 33 -1.19 4.46 12.80
N ALA A 34 -2.06 3.46 12.84
CA ALA A 34 -3.28 3.44 12.05
C ALA A 34 -4.29 4.51 12.47
N GLU A 35 -4.42 4.74 13.77
CA GLU A 35 -5.35 5.74 14.30
C GLU A 35 -4.98 7.14 13.83
N ALA A 36 -3.69 7.48 13.91
CA ALA A 36 -3.17 8.76 13.42
C ALA A 36 -3.35 8.91 11.92
N LEU A 37 -3.20 7.81 11.15
CA LEU A 37 -3.44 7.81 9.72
C LEU A 37 -4.89 8.17 9.39
N LEU A 38 -5.84 7.51 10.01
CA LEU A 38 -7.26 7.75 9.74
C LEU A 38 -7.66 9.17 10.13
N ALA A 39 -7.15 9.68 11.26
CA ALA A 39 -7.40 11.04 11.68
C ALA A 39 -6.82 12.07 10.69
N ALA A 40 -5.62 11.84 10.18
CA ALA A 40 -4.98 12.72 9.22
C ALA A 40 -5.75 12.77 7.89
N VAL A 41 -6.22 11.62 7.41
CA VAL A 41 -7.02 11.56 6.17
C VAL A 41 -8.36 12.24 6.34
N ASP A 42 -9.04 12.04 7.48
CA ASP A 42 -10.32 12.70 7.75
C ASP A 42 -10.19 14.21 7.81
N ALA A 43 -9.08 14.72 8.37
CA ALA A 43 -8.83 16.14 8.49
C ALA A 43 -8.50 16.80 7.16
N ASP A 44 -7.72 16.13 6.30
CA ASP A 44 -7.23 16.68 5.04
C ASP A 44 -6.88 15.53 4.07
N PRO A 45 -7.88 15.05 3.29
CA PRO A 45 -7.67 13.91 2.40
C PRO A 45 -6.58 14.18 1.35
N PRO A 46 -5.58 13.28 1.24
CA PRO A 46 -4.52 13.41 0.23
C PRO A 46 -4.95 12.76 -1.09
N ASP A 47 -4.06 12.81 -2.08
CA ASP A 47 -4.24 12.05 -3.32
C ASP A 47 -3.93 10.56 -3.09
N VAL A 48 -2.93 10.27 -2.26
CA VAL A 48 -2.51 8.89 -1.97
C VAL A 48 -1.97 8.76 -0.56
N CYS A 49 -2.18 7.59 0.04
CA CYS A 49 -1.52 7.20 1.29
C CYS A 49 -0.55 6.06 1.01
N ILE A 50 0.65 6.16 1.56
CA ILE A 50 1.60 5.03 1.61
C ILE A 50 1.51 4.46 3.01
N VAL A 51 1.14 3.18 3.12
CA VAL A 51 0.76 2.56 4.40
C VAL A 51 1.55 1.27 4.63
N ASP A 52 2.30 1.23 5.73
CA ASP A 52 2.93 -0.01 6.20
C ASP A 52 1.85 -0.91 6.81
N ILE A 53 1.85 -2.20 6.47
CA ILE A 53 0.86 -3.14 7.00
C ILE A 53 0.99 -3.30 8.51
N ARG A 54 2.21 -3.46 9.00
CA ARG A 54 2.47 -3.77 10.41
C ARG A 54 2.79 -2.50 11.18
N MET A 55 1.82 -2.02 11.94
CA MET A 55 1.96 -0.83 12.78
C MET A 55 1.47 -1.09 14.20
N PRO A 56 1.88 -0.24 15.19
CA PRO A 56 1.38 -0.36 16.55
C PRO A 56 -0.14 -0.31 16.63
N PRO A 57 -0.76 -0.89 17.67
CA PRO A 57 -0.11 -1.44 18.87
C PRO A 57 0.41 -2.87 18.73
N THR A 58 -0.13 -3.69 17.84
CA THR A 58 0.24 -5.11 17.80
C THR A 58 1.28 -5.45 16.74
N ASN A 59 1.53 -4.54 15.79
CA ASN A 59 2.44 -4.74 14.67
C ASN A 59 2.08 -5.97 13.82
N THR A 60 0.79 -6.19 13.60
CA THR A 60 0.29 -7.30 12.78
C THR A 60 -0.37 -6.81 11.51
N THR A 61 -1.61 -6.31 11.58
CA THR A 61 -2.39 -5.94 10.41
C THR A 61 -3.06 -4.58 10.53
N GLU A 62 -2.64 -3.74 11.47
CA GLU A 62 -3.26 -2.44 11.68
C GLU A 62 -3.25 -1.56 10.44
N GLY A 63 -2.14 -1.56 9.70
CA GLY A 63 -2.03 -0.81 8.45
C GLY A 63 -2.95 -1.34 7.37
N LEU A 64 -3.06 -2.66 7.26
CA LEU A 64 -4.00 -3.28 6.31
C LEU A 64 -5.44 -2.93 6.65
N GLN A 65 -5.81 -3.00 7.93
CA GLN A 65 -7.16 -2.64 8.38
C GLN A 65 -7.46 -1.17 8.08
N ALA A 66 -6.49 -0.28 8.32
CA ALA A 66 -6.63 1.13 7.99
C ALA A 66 -6.82 1.33 6.48
N ALA A 67 -6.03 0.63 5.65
CA ALA A 67 -6.16 0.70 4.19
C ALA A 67 -7.56 0.27 3.73
N LEU A 68 -8.07 -0.83 4.28
CA LEU A 68 -9.42 -1.31 3.98
C LEU A 68 -10.49 -0.29 4.39
N HIS A 69 -10.33 0.34 5.55
CA HIS A 69 -11.21 1.39 6.02
C HIS A 69 -11.21 2.59 5.08
N LEU A 70 -10.03 3.03 4.63
CA LEU A 70 -9.91 4.14 3.69
C LEU A 70 -10.57 3.83 2.35
N ARG A 71 -10.50 2.59 1.88
CA ARG A 71 -11.15 2.19 0.63
C ARG A 71 -12.66 2.35 0.69
N VAL A 72 -13.26 2.13 1.85
CA VAL A 72 -14.71 2.25 2.05
C VAL A 72 -15.11 3.72 2.27
N HIS A 73 -14.40 4.43 3.14
CA HIS A 73 -14.79 5.76 3.60
C HIS A 73 -14.22 6.92 2.78
N HIS A 74 -13.09 6.69 2.10
CA HIS A 74 -12.44 7.68 1.24
C HIS A 74 -12.07 7.05 -0.10
N PRO A 75 -13.07 6.67 -0.92
CA PRO A 75 -12.81 5.92 -2.15
C PRO A 75 -12.00 6.68 -3.21
N LYS A 76 -11.90 8.01 -3.10
CA LYS A 76 -11.09 8.82 -4.00
C LYS A 76 -9.63 8.89 -3.62
N VAL A 77 -9.29 8.50 -2.39
CA VAL A 77 -7.91 8.46 -1.92
C VAL A 77 -7.29 7.14 -2.36
N ALA A 78 -6.23 7.21 -3.15
CA ALA A 78 -5.48 6.01 -3.53
C ALA A 78 -4.67 5.49 -2.34
N VAL A 79 -4.45 4.19 -2.30
CA VAL A 79 -3.71 3.55 -1.21
C VAL A 79 -2.63 2.65 -1.78
N LEU A 80 -1.38 2.90 -1.38
CA LEU A 80 -0.26 2.03 -1.68
C LEU A 80 0.22 1.37 -0.38
N VAL A 81 0.01 0.07 -0.28
CA VAL A 81 0.37 -0.71 0.90
C VAL A 81 1.78 -1.27 0.72
N LEU A 82 2.61 -1.14 1.74
CA LEU A 82 3.95 -1.70 1.77
C LEU A 82 4.01 -2.86 2.74
N SER A 83 4.61 -3.96 2.31
CA SER A 83 4.79 -5.15 3.13
C SER A 83 6.24 -5.60 3.14
N GLN A 84 6.74 -6.01 4.30
CA GLN A 84 8.09 -6.56 4.43
C GLN A 84 8.18 -7.97 3.83
N TYR A 85 7.09 -8.72 3.89
CA TYR A 85 7.03 -10.10 3.41
C TYR A 85 5.95 -10.30 2.37
N VAL A 86 6.07 -11.34 1.56
CA VAL A 86 5.03 -11.71 0.60
C VAL A 86 3.85 -12.33 1.36
N GLU A 87 2.76 -11.60 1.46
CA GLU A 87 1.54 -12.01 2.17
C GLU A 87 0.39 -12.02 1.18
N THR A 88 0.23 -13.13 0.45
CA THR A 88 -0.80 -13.23 -0.59
C THR A 88 -2.20 -13.00 -0.05
N ARG A 89 -2.47 -13.45 1.19
CA ARG A 89 -3.75 -13.25 1.86
C ARG A 89 -4.10 -11.77 1.99
N PHE A 90 -3.12 -10.93 2.36
CA PHE A 90 -3.35 -9.50 2.51
C PHE A 90 -3.63 -8.83 1.18
N ALA A 91 -2.90 -9.23 0.12
CA ALA A 91 -3.18 -8.72 -1.22
C ALA A 91 -4.59 -9.10 -1.67
N MET A 92 -5.03 -10.32 -1.41
CA MET A 92 -6.36 -10.78 -1.76
C MET A 92 -7.45 -10.00 -1.01
N GLU A 93 -7.29 -9.76 0.27
CA GLU A 93 -8.23 -8.96 1.06
C GLU A 93 -8.34 -7.54 0.52
N LEU A 94 -7.21 -6.93 0.20
CA LEU A 94 -7.16 -5.57 -0.31
C LEU A 94 -7.85 -5.46 -1.67
N LEU A 95 -7.62 -6.42 -2.57
CA LEU A 95 -8.21 -6.44 -3.91
C LEU A 95 -9.69 -6.83 -3.90
N ALA A 96 -10.16 -7.53 -2.88
CA ALA A 96 -11.56 -7.96 -2.79
C ALA A 96 -12.54 -6.79 -2.75
N GLN A 97 -12.11 -5.61 -2.32
CA GLN A 97 -12.95 -4.40 -2.29
C GLN A 97 -12.84 -3.56 -3.57
N GLY A 98 -12.23 -4.11 -4.60
CA GLY A 98 -11.98 -3.41 -5.86
C GLY A 98 -10.50 -3.07 -6.00
N ALA A 99 -10.01 -3.14 -7.23
CA ALA A 99 -8.59 -2.94 -7.52
C ALA A 99 -8.22 -1.50 -7.88
N ASP A 100 -9.20 -0.65 -8.19
CA ASP A 100 -8.95 0.70 -8.67
C ASP A 100 -8.32 1.57 -7.58
N GLY A 101 -7.17 2.13 -7.88
CA GLY A 101 -6.45 3.01 -6.95
C GLY A 101 -5.80 2.29 -5.78
N VAL A 102 -5.50 1.02 -5.93
CA VAL A 102 -4.88 0.19 -4.89
C VAL A 102 -3.54 -0.33 -5.37
N GLY A 103 -2.51 -0.21 -4.53
CA GLY A 103 -1.21 -0.79 -4.78
C GLY A 103 -0.74 -1.63 -3.60
N TYR A 104 0.04 -2.66 -3.90
CA TYR A 104 0.66 -3.54 -2.92
C TYR A 104 2.09 -3.82 -3.38
N LEU A 105 3.08 -3.27 -2.69
CA LEU A 105 4.49 -3.46 -2.99
C LEU A 105 5.24 -4.02 -1.79
N LEU A 106 6.29 -4.78 -2.05
CA LEU A 106 7.24 -5.18 -1.02
C LEU A 106 8.14 -3.99 -0.68
N LYS A 107 8.50 -3.87 0.60
CA LYS A 107 9.39 -2.79 1.08
C LYS A 107 10.74 -2.79 0.36
N ASP A 108 11.23 -3.94 -0.09
CA ASP A 108 12.49 -4.04 -0.84
C ASP A 108 12.47 -3.24 -2.14
N ARG A 109 11.30 -3.03 -2.75
CA ARG A 109 11.18 -2.27 -3.99
C ARG A 109 11.21 -0.77 -3.79
N VAL A 110 11.04 -0.31 -2.56
CA VAL A 110 11.07 1.12 -2.23
C VAL A 110 12.46 1.71 -2.48
N GLY A 111 13.50 0.88 -2.45
CA GLY A 111 14.87 1.29 -2.81
C GLY A 111 15.01 1.71 -4.27
N ASP A 112 14.12 1.27 -5.16
CA ASP A 112 14.07 1.74 -6.53
C ASP A 112 13.08 2.90 -6.62
N VAL A 113 13.62 4.11 -6.62
CA VAL A 113 12.83 5.35 -6.65
C VAL A 113 11.90 5.38 -7.86
N SER A 114 12.38 4.98 -9.03
CA SER A 114 11.58 4.98 -10.26
C SER A 114 10.37 4.08 -10.16
N GLU A 115 10.52 2.90 -9.58
CA GLU A 115 9.40 1.95 -9.39
C GLU A 115 8.38 2.51 -8.41
N LEU A 116 8.84 3.09 -7.30
CA LEU A 116 7.93 3.66 -6.31
C LEU A 116 7.13 4.84 -6.89
N LEU A 117 7.79 5.75 -7.59
CA LEU A 117 7.12 6.90 -8.19
C LEU A 117 6.13 6.47 -9.27
N ALA A 118 6.48 5.47 -10.09
CA ALA A 118 5.58 4.93 -11.11
C ALA A 118 4.36 4.28 -10.45
N ALA A 119 4.55 3.55 -9.37
CA ALA A 119 3.44 2.94 -8.63
C ALA A 119 2.49 3.99 -8.05
N LEU A 120 3.03 5.05 -7.46
CA LEU A 120 2.21 6.14 -6.90
C LEU A 120 1.38 6.82 -7.98
N ARG A 121 1.98 7.13 -9.12
CA ARG A 121 1.26 7.75 -10.24
C ARG A 121 0.17 6.83 -10.78
N SER A 122 0.44 5.54 -10.86
CA SER A 122 -0.53 4.56 -11.35
C SER A 122 -1.74 4.45 -10.43
N VAL A 123 -1.54 4.33 -9.12
CA VAL A 123 -2.67 4.20 -8.18
C VAL A 123 -3.50 5.49 -8.12
N VAL A 124 -2.87 6.64 -8.21
CA VAL A 124 -3.58 7.93 -8.24
C VAL A 124 -4.40 8.05 -9.52
N ALA A 125 -3.92 7.49 -10.63
CA ALA A 125 -4.65 7.44 -11.89
C ALA A 125 -5.80 6.41 -11.90
N GLY A 126 -6.02 5.70 -10.80
CA GLY A 126 -7.08 4.71 -10.66
C GLY A 126 -6.69 3.30 -11.05
N ARG A 127 -5.42 3.06 -11.36
CA ARG A 127 -4.93 1.73 -11.71
C ARG A 127 -4.57 0.93 -10.47
N SER A 128 -4.43 -0.39 -10.64
CA SER A 128 -3.91 -1.26 -9.59
C SER A 128 -2.45 -1.59 -9.87
N VAL A 129 -1.65 -1.68 -8.80
CA VAL A 129 -0.24 -2.05 -8.89
C VAL A 129 0.02 -3.14 -7.86
N ILE A 130 0.38 -4.33 -8.32
CA ILE A 130 0.71 -5.43 -7.42
C ILE A 130 2.18 -5.83 -7.68
N ASP A 131 2.94 -5.98 -6.60
CA ASP A 131 4.33 -6.40 -6.68
C ASP A 131 4.45 -7.68 -7.53
N PRO A 132 5.37 -7.73 -8.51
CA PRO A 132 5.52 -8.91 -9.37
C PRO A 132 5.78 -10.20 -8.59
N THR A 133 6.49 -10.13 -7.46
CA THR A 133 6.72 -11.29 -6.60
C THR A 133 5.42 -11.79 -5.98
N VAL A 134 4.56 -10.87 -5.56
CA VAL A 134 3.25 -11.21 -5.00
C VAL A 134 2.35 -11.81 -6.08
N VAL A 135 2.35 -11.26 -7.29
CA VAL A 135 1.60 -11.81 -8.43
C VAL A 135 2.03 -13.25 -8.73
N SER A 136 3.32 -13.51 -8.76
CA SER A 136 3.84 -14.87 -9.00
C SER A 136 3.34 -15.86 -7.96
N ARG A 137 3.30 -15.44 -6.68
CA ARG A 137 2.79 -16.28 -5.59
C ARG A 137 1.29 -16.52 -5.69
N LEU A 138 0.51 -15.51 -6.08
CA LEU A 138 -0.93 -15.64 -6.27
C LEU A 138 -1.25 -16.63 -7.41
N VAL A 139 -0.55 -16.53 -8.53
CA VAL A 139 -0.74 -17.44 -9.66
C VAL A 139 -0.38 -18.87 -9.27
N ARG A 140 0.73 -19.05 -8.59
CA ARG A 140 1.18 -20.37 -8.13
C ARG A 140 0.18 -21.02 -7.18
N ARG A 141 -0.34 -20.22 -6.22
CA ARG A 141 -1.36 -20.68 -5.26
C ARG A 141 -2.62 -21.11 -5.98
N ARG A 142 -3.09 -20.34 -6.97
CA ARG A 142 -4.28 -20.68 -7.76
C ARG A 142 -4.11 -22.00 -8.50
N ARG A 143 -2.93 -22.25 -9.07
CA ARG A 143 -2.64 -23.53 -9.76
C ARG A 143 -2.69 -24.71 -8.81
N GLN A 144 -2.21 -24.56 -7.58
CA GLN A 144 -2.24 -25.61 -6.57
C GLN A 144 -3.65 -25.91 -6.10
N ASP A 145 -4.52 -24.90 -6.03
CA ASP A 145 -5.88 -25.01 -5.54
C ASP A 145 -6.88 -25.43 -6.63
N ASP A 146 -6.46 -25.47 -7.92
CA ASP A 146 -7.33 -25.81 -9.03
C ASP A 146 -7.07 -27.24 -9.50
N PRO A 147 -7.92 -28.22 -9.13
CA PRO A 147 -7.74 -29.62 -9.53
C PRO A 147 -7.90 -29.85 -11.05
N MET A 148 -8.60 -28.98 -11.74
CA MET A 148 -8.78 -29.11 -13.19
C MET A 148 -7.48 -28.92 -13.96
N GLU A 149 -6.59 -28.07 -13.46
CA GLU A 149 -5.30 -27.84 -14.10
C GLU A 149 -4.36 -29.07 -13.95
N THR A 150 -4.55 -29.84 -12.91
CA THR A 150 -3.73 -31.03 -12.67
C THR A 150 -4.18 -32.26 -13.46
N LEU A 151 -5.38 -32.24 -14.00
CA LEU A 151 -5.95 -33.35 -14.78
C LEU A 151 -5.64 -33.27 -16.27
N THR A 152 -5.16 -32.14 -16.70
CA THR A 152 -4.77 -31.92 -18.08
C THR A 152 -3.26 -31.99 -18.25
#